data_1296217a2bbef07c94003d04b676dca7
#
_entry.id   1296217a2bbef07c94003d04b676dca7
#
_cell.length_a   1.000
_cell.length_b   1.000
_cell.length_c   1.000
_cell.angle_alpha   90.00
_cell.angle_beta   90.00
_cell.angle_gamma   90.00
#
_symmetry.space_group_name_H-M   'P 1'
#
loop_
_entity.id
_entity.type
_entity.pdbx_description
1 polymer ?
#
loop_
_entity_poly.entity_id
_entity_poly.type
_entity_poly.pdbx_seq_one_letter_code
_entity_poly.pdbx_strand_id
1 'polypeptide(L)'
;MILLTGATGYVGAALRAALEQQGQPLRLLARATHATNEASYGEWVQWDMGTGDDLPGGAFDGVSTVIHCAGLAHRHADERDYQRLNVEATSDLARRAVDAGVSHFIYVSSLNVVPFNAPAAGDPAHQYPEPKERYAASKWRAEQSLGQMFAASHCQLTVLRPGLVYDVELTANLKTVKSVLRWWPWLLPSVGRRSMVARGDLVALLTSCALDESGAPTGEEILSATDGAVYDAERISRALSQGIKWGVMPQWLCRLAGRALDWRVGNEAGTHWRSLSADYWTGDVPVVTGWQPSVTLESHAGSQARRS
;
A
#
# COMPACT_ATOMS: atom_id res chain seq x y z
N MET A 1 7.30 21.02 -8.35
CA MET A 1 7.83 20.38 -7.11
C MET A 1 6.84 19.34 -6.63
N ILE A 2 7.32 18.19 -6.12
CA ILE A 2 6.50 17.11 -5.57
C ILE A 2 6.53 17.16 -4.05
N LEU A 3 5.37 17.18 -3.39
CA LEU A 3 5.24 17.01 -1.95
C LEU A 3 4.95 15.54 -1.65
N LEU A 4 5.80 14.89 -0.84
CA LEU A 4 5.68 13.49 -0.46
C LEU A 4 5.44 13.36 1.04
N THR A 5 4.34 12.72 1.43
CA THR A 5 4.11 12.29 2.80
C THR A 5 4.46 10.83 3.01
N GLY A 6 4.82 10.44 4.22
CA GLY A 6 5.24 9.07 4.49
C GLY A 6 6.61 8.70 3.90
N ALA A 7 7.46 9.68 3.63
CA ALA A 7 8.79 9.54 3.02
C ALA A 7 9.76 8.62 3.80
N THR A 8 9.44 8.27 5.04
CA THR A 8 10.20 7.34 5.90
C THR A 8 9.58 5.95 5.98
N GLY A 9 8.41 5.76 5.34
CA GLY A 9 7.69 4.48 5.32
C GLY A 9 8.25 3.49 4.30
N TYR A 10 7.72 2.26 4.31
CA TYR A 10 8.20 1.16 3.47
C TYR A 10 8.15 1.46 1.96
N VAL A 11 7.05 2.04 1.47
CA VAL A 11 6.92 2.46 0.07
C VAL A 11 7.51 3.85 -0.14
N GLY A 12 7.19 4.81 0.75
CA GLY A 12 7.58 6.20 0.58
C GLY A 12 9.09 6.43 0.60
N ALA A 13 9.86 5.66 1.40
CA ALA A 13 11.32 5.77 1.40
C ALA A 13 11.94 5.31 0.07
N ALA A 14 11.41 4.25 -0.53
CA ALA A 14 11.86 3.79 -1.83
C ALA A 14 11.45 4.77 -2.96
N LEU A 15 10.23 5.32 -2.88
CA LEU A 15 9.74 6.32 -3.82
C LEU A 15 10.58 7.61 -3.74
N ARG A 16 10.87 8.09 -2.52
CA ARG A 16 11.76 9.22 -2.31
C ARG A 16 13.09 9.01 -3.04
N ALA A 17 13.76 7.87 -2.78
CA ALA A 17 15.04 7.56 -3.41
C ALA A 17 14.95 7.52 -4.95
N ALA A 18 13.88 7.00 -5.53
CA ALA A 18 13.68 6.97 -6.97
C ALA A 18 13.48 8.37 -7.56
N LEU A 19 12.70 9.23 -6.90
CA LEU A 19 12.48 10.61 -7.34
C LEU A 19 13.75 11.46 -7.19
N GLU A 20 14.51 11.26 -6.11
CA GLU A 20 15.83 11.90 -5.91
C GLU A 20 16.81 11.53 -7.02
N GLN A 21 16.89 10.25 -7.41
CA GLN A 21 17.75 9.79 -8.52
C GLN A 21 17.36 10.41 -9.87
N GLN A 22 16.11 10.79 -10.05
CA GLN A 22 15.62 11.48 -11.24
C GLN A 22 15.74 13.00 -11.14
N GLY A 23 16.36 13.53 -10.08
CA GLY A 23 16.57 14.96 -9.90
C GLY A 23 15.29 15.76 -9.62
N GLN A 24 14.20 15.11 -9.19
CA GLN A 24 12.93 15.77 -8.95
C GLN A 24 13.00 16.65 -7.71
N PRO A 25 12.54 17.92 -7.74
CA PRO A 25 12.47 18.76 -6.56
C PRO A 25 11.40 18.21 -5.60
N LEU A 26 11.82 17.87 -4.37
CA LEU A 26 10.98 17.24 -3.35
C LEU A 26 10.79 18.12 -2.13
N ARG A 27 9.56 18.12 -1.62
CA ARG A 27 9.22 18.54 -0.26
C ARG A 27 8.67 17.34 0.51
N LEU A 28 9.28 17.04 1.66
CA LEU A 28 9.07 15.80 2.40
C LEU A 28 8.40 16.12 3.75
N LEU A 29 7.14 15.73 3.92
CA LEU A 29 6.46 15.88 5.20
C LEU A 29 6.74 14.67 6.10
N ALA A 30 7.32 14.93 7.28
CA ALA A 30 7.66 13.88 8.25
C ALA A 30 7.50 14.38 9.70
N ARG A 31 7.35 13.42 10.62
CA ARG A 31 7.33 13.71 12.06
C ARG A 31 8.69 14.24 12.51
N ALA A 32 8.70 15.02 13.59
CA ALA A 32 9.87 15.72 14.13
C ALA A 32 11.17 14.89 14.20
N THR A 33 11.06 13.64 14.56
CA THR A 33 12.20 12.72 14.74
C THR A 33 12.95 12.36 13.45
N HIS A 34 12.40 12.70 12.29
CA HIS A 34 12.96 12.33 10.98
C HIS A 34 13.37 13.53 10.12
N ALA A 35 12.98 14.74 10.52
CA ALA A 35 13.23 15.97 9.74
C ALA A 35 14.67 16.51 9.81
N THR A 36 15.52 15.96 10.67
CA THR A 36 16.83 16.55 11.02
C THR A 36 18.04 15.87 10.38
N ASN A 37 17.88 14.92 9.45
CA ASN A 37 19.03 14.33 8.76
C ASN A 37 19.54 15.28 7.66
N GLU A 38 20.57 16.05 7.98
CA GLU A 38 21.21 17.07 7.12
C GLU A 38 21.80 16.55 5.80
N ALA A 39 21.85 15.23 5.60
CA ALA A 39 22.40 14.61 4.40
C ALA A 39 21.36 14.21 3.35
N SER A 40 20.08 14.58 3.53
CA SER A 40 19.03 14.15 2.61
C SER A 40 18.71 15.19 1.55
N TYR A 41 18.62 14.74 0.31
CA TYR A 41 18.06 15.47 -0.80
C TYR A 41 16.59 15.84 -0.52
N GLY A 42 16.18 17.07 -0.84
CA GLY A 42 14.82 17.56 -0.64
C GLY A 42 14.63 18.42 0.60
N GLU A 43 13.59 19.21 0.59
CA GLU A 43 13.19 20.10 1.68
C GLU A 43 12.33 19.33 2.70
N TRP A 44 12.82 19.17 3.93
CA TRP A 44 12.08 18.50 5.00
C TRP A 44 11.23 19.51 5.77
N VAL A 45 9.93 19.23 5.84
CA VAL A 45 8.96 20.00 6.64
C VAL A 45 8.44 19.10 7.75
N GLN A 46 8.61 19.57 8.97
CA GLN A 46 8.12 18.85 10.14
C GLN A 46 6.62 18.97 10.26
N TRP A 47 5.92 17.84 10.21
CA TRP A 47 4.50 17.76 10.47
C TRP A 47 4.09 16.35 10.90
N ASP A 48 3.36 16.25 12.01
CA ASP A 48 2.77 15.01 12.48
C ASP A 48 1.25 15.03 12.26
N MET A 49 0.79 14.27 11.28
CA MET A 49 -0.64 14.10 11.00
C MET A 49 -1.45 13.62 12.21
N GLY A 50 -0.80 13.00 13.21
CA GLY A 50 -1.45 12.41 14.37
C GLY A 50 -1.70 13.38 15.52
N THR A 51 -1.07 14.54 15.55
CA THR A 51 -1.21 15.50 16.66
C THR A 51 -2.36 16.48 16.44
N GLY A 52 -2.83 16.64 15.20
CA GLY A 52 -3.79 17.69 14.84
C GLY A 52 -3.15 19.07 14.72
N ASP A 53 -1.81 19.14 14.72
CA ASP A 53 -1.10 20.40 14.52
C ASP A 53 -1.34 20.94 13.11
N ASP A 54 -1.35 22.24 12.98
CA ASP A 54 -1.44 22.88 11.68
C ASP A 54 -0.22 22.58 10.82
N LEU A 55 -0.48 22.35 9.53
CA LEU A 55 0.60 22.24 8.55
C LEU A 55 1.33 23.59 8.47
N PRO A 56 2.68 23.62 8.53
CA PRO A 56 3.44 24.86 8.45
C PRO A 56 3.07 25.71 7.23
N GLY A 57 2.99 27.03 7.41
CA GLY A 57 2.75 27.96 6.31
C GLY A 57 3.80 27.79 5.22
N GLY A 58 3.37 27.86 3.95
CA GLY A 58 4.24 27.64 2.79
C GLY A 58 4.53 26.17 2.45
N ALA A 59 3.94 25.20 3.16
CA ALA A 59 4.15 23.78 2.86
C ALA A 59 3.76 23.40 1.41
N PHE A 60 2.88 24.15 0.78
CA PHE A 60 2.47 23.93 -0.62
C PHE A 60 3.10 24.93 -1.62
N ASP A 61 4.00 25.83 -1.19
CA ASP A 61 4.60 26.80 -2.10
C ASP A 61 5.38 26.11 -3.22
N GLY A 62 4.97 26.38 -4.45
CA GLY A 62 5.56 25.76 -5.66
C GLY A 62 5.27 24.27 -5.84
N VAL A 63 4.38 23.68 -5.04
CA VAL A 63 3.98 22.26 -5.17
C VAL A 63 2.94 22.13 -6.28
N SER A 64 3.23 21.31 -7.29
CA SER A 64 2.29 20.93 -8.35
C SER A 64 1.64 19.57 -8.11
N THR A 65 2.36 18.66 -7.45
CA THR A 65 1.92 17.27 -7.24
C THR A 65 2.09 16.88 -5.77
N VAL A 66 1.07 16.26 -5.20
CA VAL A 66 1.14 15.63 -3.87
C VAL A 66 1.08 14.12 -4.02
N ILE A 67 2.02 13.40 -3.38
CA ILE A 67 1.97 11.94 -3.25
C ILE A 67 1.76 11.59 -1.78
N HIS A 68 0.58 11.07 -1.46
CA HIS A 68 0.21 10.74 -0.10
C HIS A 68 0.39 9.26 0.21
N CYS A 69 1.57 8.90 0.74
CA CYS A 69 1.91 7.54 1.19
C CYS A 69 1.76 7.35 2.71
N ALA A 70 1.55 8.43 3.47
CA ALA A 70 1.40 8.34 4.92
C ALA A 70 0.08 7.66 5.30
N GLY A 71 0.10 6.96 6.42
CA GLY A 71 -1.08 6.32 6.99
C GLY A 71 -0.70 5.18 7.92
N LEU A 72 -1.64 4.76 8.75
CA LEU A 72 -1.52 3.55 9.54
C LEU A 72 -1.80 2.32 8.68
N ALA A 73 -0.85 1.40 8.62
CA ALA A 73 -0.99 0.10 7.98
C ALA A 73 -0.53 -1.01 8.94
N HIS A 74 -1.19 -2.16 8.90
CA HIS A 74 -0.75 -3.40 9.56
C HIS A 74 -0.47 -3.31 11.08
N ARG A 75 -1.15 -2.45 11.82
CA ARG A 75 -1.03 -2.36 13.27
C ARG A 75 -2.35 -2.71 13.94
N HIS A 76 -2.26 -3.24 15.16
CA HIS A 76 -3.40 -3.34 16.07
C HIS A 76 -3.71 -1.94 16.64
N ALA A 77 -4.06 -1.01 15.75
CA ALA A 77 -4.55 0.30 16.11
C ALA A 77 -6.05 0.21 16.39
N ASP A 78 -6.55 1.09 17.23
CA ASP A 78 -7.98 1.18 17.42
C ASP A 78 -8.68 1.89 16.24
N GLU A 79 -9.98 1.85 16.20
CA GLU A 79 -10.74 2.46 15.10
C GLU A 79 -10.59 3.99 15.09
N ARG A 80 -10.38 4.61 16.25
CA ARG A 80 -10.19 6.07 16.38
C ARG A 80 -8.88 6.52 15.74
N ASP A 81 -7.82 5.72 15.91
CA ASP A 81 -6.53 6.03 15.28
C ASP A 81 -6.59 5.91 13.76
N TYR A 82 -7.28 4.87 13.24
CA TYR A 82 -7.52 4.75 11.81
C TYR A 82 -8.38 5.91 11.28
N GLN A 83 -9.45 6.26 11.97
CA GLN A 83 -10.30 7.38 11.59
C GLN A 83 -9.51 8.69 11.55
N ARG A 84 -8.77 9.00 12.60
CA ARG A 84 -7.99 10.24 12.71
C ARG A 84 -6.88 10.33 11.66
N LEU A 85 -6.07 9.28 11.51
CA LEU A 85 -4.86 9.33 10.67
C LEU A 85 -5.15 9.02 9.20
N ASN A 86 -5.97 7.99 8.91
CA ASN A 86 -6.19 7.59 7.53
C ASN A 86 -7.33 8.35 6.85
N VAL A 87 -8.28 8.91 7.62
CA VAL A 87 -9.44 9.61 7.04
C VAL A 87 -9.35 11.11 7.24
N GLU A 88 -9.35 11.58 8.50
CA GLU A 88 -9.46 13.02 8.80
C GLU A 88 -8.20 13.77 8.36
N ALA A 89 -7.01 13.30 8.76
CA ALA A 89 -5.76 13.94 8.39
C ALA A 89 -5.48 13.86 6.87
N THR A 90 -5.89 12.77 6.20
CA THR A 90 -5.82 12.65 4.73
C THR A 90 -6.75 13.68 4.06
N SER A 91 -7.98 13.82 4.55
CA SER A 91 -8.96 14.79 4.02
C SER A 91 -8.52 16.23 4.26
N ASP A 92 -7.92 16.53 5.41
CA ASP A 92 -7.38 17.86 5.71
C ASP A 92 -6.21 18.22 4.78
N LEU A 93 -5.26 17.29 4.60
CA LEU A 93 -4.15 17.49 3.67
C LEU A 93 -4.66 17.73 2.24
N ALA A 94 -5.63 16.94 1.78
CA ALA A 94 -6.19 17.04 0.44
C ALA A 94 -6.91 18.39 0.22
N ARG A 95 -7.72 18.83 1.18
CA ARG A 95 -8.38 20.15 1.13
C ARG A 95 -7.36 21.27 1.00
N ARG A 96 -6.32 21.26 1.85
CA ARG A 96 -5.24 22.26 1.80
C ARG A 96 -4.47 22.22 0.47
N ALA A 97 -4.28 21.05 -0.13
CA ALA A 97 -3.67 20.91 -1.44
C ALA A 97 -4.54 21.57 -2.53
N VAL A 98 -5.85 21.33 -2.51
CA VAL A 98 -6.82 21.94 -3.44
C VAL A 98 -6.84 23.47 -3.26
N ASP A 99 -6.90 23.95 -2.01
CA ASP A 99 -6.92 25.40 -1.68
C ASP A 99 -5.63 26.09 -2.12
N ALA A 100 -4.49 25.38 -2.10
CA ALA A 100 -3.20 25.88 -2.55
C ALA A 100 -2.99 25.81 -4.07
N GLY A 101 -3.95 25.27 -4.83
CA GLY A 101 -3.86 25.18 -6.29
C GLY A 101 -2.98 24.05 -6.80
N VAL A 102 -2.76 23.00 -6.00
CA VAL A 102 -2.09 21.77 -6.47
C VAL A 102 -2.86 21.18 -7.64
N SER A 103 -2.14 20.79 -8.69
CA SER A 103 -2.76 20.25 -9.92
C SER A 103 -3.03 18.75 -9.87
N HIS A 104 -2.26 17.99 -9.08
CA HIS A 104 -2.38 16.53 -9.01
C HIS A 104 -2.20 16.02 -7.58
N PHE A 105 -3.16 15.20 -7.11
CA PHE A 105 -3.10 14.52 -5.82
C PHE A 105 -3.13 13.00 -6.01
N ILE A 106 -2.06 12.32 -5.65
CA ILE A 106 -1.93 10.86 -5.74
C ILE A 106 -2.07 10.25 -4.35
N TYR A 107 -3.10 9.45 -4.16
CA TYR A 107 -3.40 8.78 -2.90
C TYR A 107 -3.06 7.29 -2.94
N VAL A 108 -2.19 6.84 -2.06
CA VAL A 108 -1.88 5.40 -1.91
C VAL A 108 -2.90 4.77 -0.97
N SER A 109 -3.87 4.10 -1.56
CA SER A 109 -4.91 3.34 -0.90
C SER A 109 -4.51 1.87 -0.68
N SER A 110 -5.41 0.94 -0.89
CA SER A 110 -5.19 -0.51 -0.79
C SER A 110 -6.23 -1.28 -1.60
N LEU A 111 -5.84 -2.39 -2.21
CA LEU A 111 -6.78 -3.29 -2.87
C LEU A 111 -7.82 -3.89 -1.89
N ASN A 112 -7.56 -3.85 -0.59
CA ASN A 112 -8.49 -4.35 0.43
C ASN A 112 -9.81 -3.54 0.53
N VAL A 113 -9.91 -2.37 -0.13
CA VAL A 113 -11.19 -1.63 -0.27
C VAL A 113 -12.16 -2.33 -1.20
N VAL A 114 -11.66 -3.15 -2.11
CA VAL A 114 -12.47 -3.85 -3.11
C VAL A 114 -12.97 -5.18 -2.55
N PRO A 115 -14.27 -5.47 -2.58
CA PRO A 115 -14.76 -6.76 -2.14
C PRO A 115 -14.27 -7.88 -3.07
N PHE A 116 -14.11 -9.05 -2.51
CA PHE A 116 -13.81 -10.25 -3.29
C PHE A 116 -14.87 -10.45 -4.40
N ASN A 117 -14.43 -10.77 -5.61
CA ASN A 117 -15.27 -10.90 -6.80
C ASN A 117 -15.92 -9.60 -7.32
N ALA A 118 -15.43 -8.44 -6.97
CA ALA A 118 -15.84 -7.23 -7.65
C ALA A 118 -15.56 -7.32 -9.15
N PRO A 119 -16.49 -6.90 -10.02
CA PRO A 119 -16.32 -7.00 -11.47
C PRO A 119 -15.19 -6.13 -12.01
N ALA A 120 -14.92 -5.00 -11.36
CA ALA A 120 -13.83 -4.10 -11.70
C ALA A 120 -13.21 -3.50 -10.43
N ALA A 121 -11.91 -3.67 -10.24
CA ALA A 121 -11.20 -3.11 -9.08
C ALA A 121 -10.84 -1.63 -9.25
N GLY A 122 -11.10 -1.05 -10.43
CA GLY A 122 -10.94 0.36 -10.76
C GLY A 122 -12.19 1.21 -10.50
N ASP A 123 -13.30 0.63 -10.05
CA ASP A 123 -14.50 1.42 -9.76
C ASP A 123 -14.34 2.27 -8.49
N PRO A 124 -14.99 3.45 -8.41
CA PRO A 124 -14.99 4.30 -7.22
C PRO A 124 -15.47 3.57 -5.96
N ALA A 125 -14.89 3.94 -4.81
CA ALA A 125 -15.14 3.25 -3.54
C ALA A 125 -16.63 3.24 -3.14
N HIS A 126 -17.40 4.29 -3.50
CA HIS A 126 -18.83 4.36 -3.19
C HIS A 126 -19.69 3.27 -3.88
N GLN A 127 -19.17 2.63 -4.93
CA GLN A 127 -19.84 1.50 -5.58
C GLN A 127 -19.67 0.19 -4.81
N TYR A 128 -18.80 0.15 -3.80
CA TYR A 128 -18.59 -1.01 -2.96
C TYR A 128 -19.16 -0.81 -1.57
N PRO A 129 -19.64 -1.88 -0.91
CA PRO A 129 -20.01 -1.80 0.50
C PRO A 129 -18.75 -1.54 1.34
N GLU A 130 -18.93 -0.79 2.43
CA GLU A 130 -17.84 -0.54 3.38
C GLU A 130 -17.25 -1.87 3.91
N PRO A 131 -15.92 -2.05 3.81
CA PRO A 131 -15.26 -3.24 4.31
C PRO A 131 -15.41 -3.39 5.83
N LYS A 132 -15.51 -4.64 6.32
CA LYS A 132 -15.60 -4.92 7.76
C LYS A 132 -14.26 -4.81 8.49
N GLU A 133 -13.16 -4.95 7.79
CA GLU A 133 -11.82 -4.87 8.34
C GLU A 133 -11.44 -3.39 8.52
N ARG A 134 -11.01 -3.02 9.74
CA ARG A 134 -10.83 -1.60 10.15
C ARG A 134 -9.88 -0.80 9.24
N TYR A 135 -8.78 -1.42 8.86
CA TYR A 135 -7.83 -0.76 7.95
C TYR A 135 -8.46 -0.52 6.57
N ALA A 136 -9.07 -1.54 5.98
CA ALA A 136 -9.75 -1.43 4.70
C ALA A 136 -10.90 -0.42 4.74
N ALA A 137 -11.70 -0.43 5.81
CA ALA A 137 -12.77 0.56 6.04
C ALA A 137 -12.21 2.00 6.08
N SER A 138 -11.09 2.20 6.78
CA SER A 138 -10.47 3.54 6.85
C SER A 138 -9.98 4.03 5.48
N LYS A 139 -9.38 3.14 4.67
CA LYS A 139 -8.97 3.48 3.30
C LYS A 139 -10.17 3.76 2.40
N TRP A 140 -11.22 2.96 2.51
CA TRP A 140 -12.48 3.15 1.78
C TRP A 140 -13.14 4.50 2.11
N ARG A 141 -13.25 4.86 3.41
CA ARG A 141 -13.79 6.16 3.85
C ARG A 141 -12.95 7.33 3.33
N ALA A 142 -11.63 7.18 3.33
CA ALA A 142 -10.73 8.20 2.77
C ALA A 142 -10.94 8.38 1.26
N GLU A 143 -11.03 7.30 0.49
CA GLU A 143 -11.32 7.37 -0.95
C GLU A 143 -12.65 8.08 -1.21
N GLN A 144 -13.70 7.77 -0.45
CA GLN A 144 -15.00 8.45 -0.60
C GLN A 144 -14.90 9.95 -0.32
N SER A 145 -14.22 10.34 0.76
CA SER A 145 -14.03 11.76 1.09
C SER A 145 -13.25 12.48 -0.01
N LEU A 146 -12.18 11.85 -0.51
CA LEU A 146 -11.37 12.42 -1.59
C LEU A 146 -12.18 12.52 -2.88
N GLY A 147 -12.85 11.46 -3.33
CA GLY A 147 -13.67 11.48 -4.55
C GLY A 147 -14.72 12.60 -4.54
N GLN A 148 -15.41 12.80 -3.42
CA GLN A 148 -16.38 13.90 -3.28
C GLN A 148 -15.71 15.28 -3.35
N MET A 149 -14.55 15.46 -2.71
CA MET A 149 -13.82 16.73 -2.68
C MET A 149 -13.27 17.09 -4.06
N PHE A 150 -12.65 16.13 -4.75
CA PHE A 150 -11.99 16.38 -6.02
C PHE A 150 -12.96 16.47 -7.19
N ALA A 151 -14.16 15.89 -7.11
CA ALA A 151 -15.21 16.03 -8.13
C ALA A 151 -15.60 17.49 -8.41
N ALA A 152 -15.43 18.38 -7.43
CA ALA A 152 -15.73 19.81 -7.55
C ALA A 152 -14.47 20.69 -7.71
N SER A 153 -13.29 20.08 -7.89
CA SER A 153 -12.01 20.80 -7.96
C SER A 153 -11.39 20.71 -9.35
N HIS A 154 -10.38 21.56 -9.60
CA HIS A 154 -9.54 21.49 -10.79
C HIS A 154 -8.32 20.58 -10.60
N CYS A 155 -8.13 20.04 -9.40
CA CYS A 155 -7.04 19.13 -9.08
C CYS A 155 -7.42 17.71 -9.50
N GLN A 156 -6.54 17.04 -10.21
CA GLN A 156 -6.70 15.63 -10.54
C GLN A 156 -6.51 14.77 -9.29
N LEU A 157 -7.32 13.73 -9.13
CA LEU A 157 -7.14 12.69 -8.11
C LEU A 157 -6.74 11.38 -8.76
N THR A 158 -5.58 10.84 -8.40
CA THR A 158 -5.23 9.44 -8.72
C THR A 158 -5.26 8.61 -7.44
N VAL A 159 -6.14 7.63 -7.36
CA VAL A 159 -6.22 6.67 -6.27
C VAL A 159 -5.50 5.39 -6.69
N LEU A 160 -4.39 5.08 -6.02
CA LEU A 160 -3.65 3.85 -6.29
C LEU A 160 -3.99 2.79 -5.25
N ARG A 161 -4.51 1.63 -5.67
CA ARG A 161 -4.87 0.48 -4.84
C ARG A 161 -3.82 -0.64 -4.99
N PRO A 162 -2.72 -0.61 -4.24
CA PRO A 162 -1.75 -1.70 -4.31
C PRO A 162 -2.32 -2.99 -3.70
N GLY A 163 -1.98 -4.11 -4.35
CA GLY A 163 -2.06 -5.44 -3.75
C GLY A 163 -1.08 -5.59 -2.59
N LEU A 164 -0.83 -6.82 -2.15
CA LEU A 164 0.19 -7.07 -1.11
C LEU A 164 1.58 -6.73 -1.65
N VAL A 165 2.19 -5.69 -1.09
CA VAL A 165 3.51 -5.23 -1.53
C VAL A 165 4.61 -6.14 -0.97
N TYR A 166 5.49 -6.64 -1.84
CA TYR A 166 6.65 -7.45 -1.47
C TYR A 166 7.97 -6.87 -1.98
N ASP A 167 9.07 -7.23 -1.31
CA ASP A 167 10.43 -6.89 -1.70
C ASP A 167 11.43 -7.93 -1.14
N VAL A 168 12.72 -7.69 -1.36
CA VAL A 168 13.86 -8.42 -0.77
C VAL A 168 13.71 -8.51 0.75
N GLU A 169 13.46 -7.38 1.38
CA GLU A 169 13.08 -7.33 2.78
C GLU A 169 11.57 -7.52 2.91
N LEU A 170 11.19 -8.75 3.23
CA LEU A 170 9.80 -9.12 3.41
C LEU A 170 9.16 -8.31 4.55
N THR A 171 7.97 -7.79 4.30
CA THR A 171 7.15 -7.13 5.32
C THR A 171 6.54 -8.15 6.29
N ALA A 172 6.01 -7.66 7.42
CA ALA A 172 5.58 -8.41 8.60
C ALA A 172 4.95 -9.79 8.33
N ASN A 173 3.91 -9.86 7.50
CA ASN A 173 3.20 -11.13 7.24
C ASN A 173 4.04 -12.12 6.43
N LEU A 174 4.72 -11.66 5.37
CA LEU A 174 5.57 -12.52 4.53
C LEU A 174 6.83 -12.95 5.29
N LYS A 175 7.39 -12.07 6.13
CA LYS A 175 8.51 -12.40 7.02
C LYS A 175 8.14 -13.50 8.01
N THR A 176 6.94 -13.41 8.59
CA THR A 176 6.40 -14.44 9.50
C THR A 176 6.23 -15.77 8.77
N VAL A 177 5.62 -15.76 7.57
CA VAL A 177 5.47 -16.96 6.73
C VAL A 177 6.83 -17.58 6.43
N LYS A 178 7.81 -16.78 5.95
CA LYS A 178 9.18 -17.28 5.68
C LYS A 178 9.86 -17.85 6.93
N SER A 179 9.70 -17.20 8.08
CA SER A 179 10.25 -17.65 9.35
C SER A 179 9.66 -18.99 9.79
N VAL A 180 8.34 -19.15 9.69
CA VAL A 180 7.66 -20.42 9.99
C VAL A 180 8.11 -21.50 9.01
N LEU A 181 8.16 -21.23 7.71
CA LEU A 181 8.57 -22.18 6.68
C LEU A 181 10.01 -22.68 6.85
N ARG A 182 10.88 -21.94 7.51
CA ARG A 182 12.27 -22.36 7.79
C ARG A 182 12.33 -23.62 8.66
N TRP A 183 11.41 -23.73 9.62
CA TRP A 183 11.37 -24.83 10.58
C TRP A 183 10.26 -25.84 10.29
N TRP A 184 9.37 -25.51 9.34
CA TRP A 184 8.19 -26.28 9.03
C TRP A 184 8.36 -27.05 7.72
N PRO A 185 8.22 -28.37 7.69
CA PRO A 185 8.51 -29.18 6.51
C PRO A 185 7.40 -29.15 5.45
N TRP A 186 6.28 -28.46 5.70
CA TRP A 186 5.10 -28.48 4.83
C TRP A 186 4.86 -27.10 4.21
N LEU A 187 4.31 -27.10 2.96
CA LEU A 187 3.75 -25.92 2.35
C LEU A 187 2.40 -25.57 3.00
N LEU A 188 2.02 -24.31 2.94
CA LEU A 188 0.66 -23.89 3.30
C LEU A 188 -0.35 -24.43 2.27
N PRO A 189 -1.63 -24.65 2.65
CA PRO A 189 -2.65 -25.12 1.72
C PRO A 189 -3.02 -24.04 0.69
N SER A 190 -3.57 -24.48 -0.46
CA SER A 190 -4.07 -23.61 -1.51
C SER A 190 -5.36 -22.90 -1.06
N VAL A 191 -5.21 -21.79 -0.33
CA VAL A 191 -6.28 -20.92 0.20
C VAL A 191 -5.84 -19.46 0.17
N GLY A 192 -6.80 -18.55 0.20
CA GLY A 192 -6.55 -17.13 0.35
C GLY A 192 -5.86 -16.53 -0.86
N ARG A 193 -6.58 -16.45 -1.98
CA ARG A 193 -6.05 -15.82 -3.21
C ARG A 193 -5.87 -14.32 -3.00
N ARG A 194 -4.76 -13.79 -3.49
CA ARG A 194 -4.44 -12.36 -3.39
C ARG A 194 -3.61 -11.88 -4.57
N SER A 195 -3.80 -10.63 -4.94
CA SER A 195 -2.91 -9.93 -5.85
C SER A 195 -1.75 -9.34 -5.09
N MET A 196 -0.59 -9.33 -5.71
CA MET A 196 0.64 -8.80 -5.13
C MET A 196 1.32 -7.86 -6.11
N VAL A 197 2.25 -7.06 -5.64
CA VAL A 197 3.09 -6.18 -6.45
C VAL A 197 4.47 -6.05 -5.82
N ALA A 198 5.52 -6.06 -6.64
CA ALA A 198 6.86 -5.77 -6.17
C ALA A 198 6.95 -4.28 -5.77
N ARG A 199 7.65 -3.99 -4.66
CA ARG A 199 7.85 -2.59 -4.20
C ARG A 199 8.47 -1.71 -5.30
N GLY A 200 9.44 -2.25 -6.05
CA GLY A 200 10.07 -1.53 -7.17
C GLY A 200 9.07 -1.18 -8.28
N ASP A 201 8.18 -2.10 -8.66
CA ASP A 201 7.16 -1.86 -9.67
C ASP A 201 6.12 -0.85 -9.19
N LEU A 202 5.71 -0.92 -7.90
CA LEU A 202 4.82 0.07 -7.30
C LEU A 202 5.46 1.47 -7.29
N VAL A 203 6.75 1.57 -6.96
CA VAL A 203 7.51 2.83 -6.98
C VAL A 203 7.59 3.37 -8.41
N ALA A 204 7.87 2.53 -9.39
CA ALA A 204 7.90 2.93 -10.80
C ALA A 204 6.53 3.45 -11.26
N LEU A 205 5.43 2.79 -10.88
CA LEU A 205 4.07 3.24 -11.18
C LEU A 205 3.77 4.61 -10.55
N LEU A 206 4.06 4.78 -9.25
CA LEU A 206 3.87 6.07 -8.56
C LEU A 206 4.69 7.19 -9.21
N THR A 207 5.92 6.87 -9.62
CA THR A 207 6.78 7.83 -10.31
C THR A 207 6.21 8.19 -11.69
N SER A 208 5.74 7.22 -12.46
CA SER A 208 5.09 7.48 -13.76
C SER A 208 3.85 8.35 -13.60
N CYS A 209 2.96 8.03 -12.65
CA CYS A 209 1.78 8.87 -12.37
C CYS A 209 2.16 10.30 -11.95
N ALA A 210 3.22 10.47 -11.16
CA ALA A 210 3.63 11.77 -10.66
C ALA A 210 4.30 12.66 -11.72
N LEU A 211 4.89 12.07 -12.74
CA LEU A 211 5.64 12.74 -13.81
C LEU A 211 4.89 12.76 -15.14
N ASP A 212 3.67 12.25 -15.18
CA ASP A 212 2.84 12.29 -16.39
C ASP A 212 2.39 13.73 -16.67
N GLU A 213 3.02 14.34 -17.66
CA GLU A 213 2.70 15.69 -18.16
C GLU A 213 1.65 15.66 -19.28
N SER A 214 1.11 14.50 -19.65
CA SER A 214 0.20 14.36 -20.80
C SER A 214 -1.16 15.06 -20.64
N GLY A 215 -1.35 15.76 -19.51
CA GLY A 215 -2.57 16.51 -19.24
C GLY A 215 -3.73 15.56 -18.99
N ALA A 216 -3.59 14.70 -18.01
CA ALA A 216 -4.63 13.77 -17.62
C ALA A 216 -5.97 14.49 -17.40
N PRO A 217 -7.10 13.86 -17.76
CA PRO A 217 -8.40 14.47 -17.60
C PRO A 217 -8.62 14.89 -16.14
N THR A 218 -9.14 16.08 -15.93
CA THR A 218 -9.64 16.50 -14.62
C THR A 218 -10.66 15.48 -14.13
N GLY A 219 -10.47 14.94 -12.93
CA GLY A 219 -11.36 13.94 -12.37
C GLY A 219 -10.62 12.92 -11.50
N GLU A 220 -11.34 11.87 -11.12
CA GLU A 220 -10.81 10.76 -10.35
C GLU A 220 -10.37 9.63 -11.29
N GLU A 221 -9.11 9.21 -11.12
CA GLU A 221 -8.56 8.01 -11.75
C GLU A 221 -8.24 6.97 -10.69
N ILE A 222 -8.67 5.73 -10.85
CA ILE A 222 -8.43 4.65 -9.89
C ILE A 222 -7.66 3.53 -10.55
N LEU A 223 -6.50 3.21 -9.99
CA LEU A 223 -5.56 2.22 -10.52
C LEU A 223 -5.30 1.11 -9.50
N SER A 224 -5.47 -0.14 -9.93
CA SER A 224 -5.11 -1.31 -9.13
C SER A 224 -3.66 -1.70 -9.41
N ALA A 225 -2.75 -1.48 -8.46
CA ALA A 225 -1.34 -1.81 -8.64
C ALA A 225 -1.08 -3.28 -8.28
N THR A 226 -0.95 -4.13 -9.30
CA THR A 226 -0.70 -5.58 -9.18
C THR A 226 0.30 -6.02 -10.23
N ASP A 227 0.92 -7.21 -10.05
CA ASP A 227 1.75 -7.85 -11.07
C ASP A 227 0.93 -8.72 -12.03
N GLY A 228 -0.41 -8.69 -11.94
CA GLY A 228 -1.33 -9.49 -12.75
C GLY A 228 -1.42 -10.95 -12.36
N ALA A 229 -0.58 -11.42 -11.44
CA ALA A 229 -0.61 -12.80 -10.98
C ALA A 229 -1.48 -12.97 -9.73
N VAL A 230 -2.10 -14.14 -9.62
CA VAL A 230 -2.88 -14.51 -8.42
C VAL A 230 -2.06 -15.46 -7.58
N TYR A 231 -1.92 -15.12 -6.31
CA TYR A 231 -1.14 -15.87 -5.32
C TYR A 231 -2.06 -16.45 -4.25
N ASP A 232 -1.97 -17.75 -4.01
CA ASP A 232 -2.53 -18.36 -2.81
C ASP A 232 -1.43 -18.67 -1.77
N ALA A 233 -1.82 -19.15 -0.60
CA ALA A 233 -0.86 -19.41 0.45
C ALA A 233 0.12 -20.54 0.09
N GLU A 234 -0.29 -21.52 -0.73
CA GLU A 234 0.60 -22.56 -1.23
C GLU A 234 1.66 -21.96 -2.17
N ARG A 235 1.24 -21.19 -3.17
CA ARG A 235 2.15 -20.54 -4.13
C ARG A 235 3.14 -19.62 -3.44
N ILE A 236 2.68 -18.80 -2.49
CA ILE A 236 3.54 -17.93 -1.68
C ILE A 236 4.53 -18.75 -0.85
N SER A 237 4.05 -19.79 -0.16
CA SER A 237 4.94 -20.62 0.67
C SER A 237 5.97 -21.38 -0.15
N ARG A 238 5.61 -21.83 -1.34
CA ARG A 238 6.51 -22.46 -2.31
C ARG A 238 7.61 -21.48 -2.77
N ALA A 239 7.24 -20.27 -3.17
CA ALA A 239 8.19 -19.23 -3.58
C ALA A 239 9.16 -18.86 -2.45
N LEU A 240 8.66 -18.71 -1.21
CA LEU A 240 9.47 -18.30 -0.06
C LEU A 240 10.32 -19.41 0.55
N SER A 241 9.98 -20.69 0.33
CA SER A 241 10.67 -21.81 0.98
C SER A 241 12.04 -22.12 0.40
N GLN A 242 12.29 -21.75 -0.87
CA GLN A 242 13.54 -21.98 -1.61
C GLN A 242 14.09 -23.42 -1.48
N GLY A 243 13.24 -24.41 -1.27
CA GLY A 243 13.67 -25.78 -1.03
C GLY A 243 12.56 -26.80 -1.14
N ILE A 244 12.96 -28.08 -1.04
CA ILE A 244 12.05 -29.22 -1.10
C ILE A 244 11.22 -29.27 0.19
N LYS A 245 9.90 -29.26 0.06
CA LYS A 245 8.94 -29.49 1.13
C LYS A 245 8.25 -30.82 0.96
N TRP A 246 7.93 -31.47 2.06
CA TRP A 246 7.38 -32.83 2.09
C TRP A 246 5.94 -32.95 1.54
N GLY A 247 5.26 -31.83 1.36
CA GLY A 247 3.90 -31.76 0.84
C GLY A 247 3.14 -30.55 1.30
N VAL A 248 1.85 -30.52 1.02
CA VAL A 248 0.94 -29.46 1.43
C VAL A 248 0.24 -29.86 2.73
N MET A 249 0.25 -28.98 3.71
CA MET A 249 -0.40 -29.22 5.00
C MET A 249 -1.93 -29.31 4.84
N PRO A 250 -2.59 -30.34 5.39
CA PRO A 250 -4.03 -30.40 5.39
C PRO A 250 -4.69 -29.18 6.06
N GLN A 251 -5.75 -28.64 5.46
CA GLN A 251 -6.40 -27.43 5.96
C GLN A 251 -6.87 -27.53 7.42
N TRP A 252 -7.30 -28.73 7.86
CA TRP A 252 -7.73 -28.92 9.25
C TRP A 252 -6.59 -28.74 10.24
N LEU A 253 -5.36 -29.16 9.89
CA LEU A 253 -4.17 -28.90 10.72
C LEU A 253 -3.84 -27.40 10.77
N CYS A 254 -3.95 -26.70 9.64
CA CYS A 254 -3.79 -25.23 9.62
C CYS A 254 -4.79 -24.52 10.51
N ARG A 255 -6.04 -24.99 10.52
CA ARG A 255 -7.09 -24.44 11.39
C ARG A 255 -6.76 -24.66 12.86
N LEU A 256 -6.28 -25.85 13.23
CA LEU A 256 -5.86 -26.14 14.60
C LEU A 256 -4.66 -25.29 15.02
N ALA A 257 -3.63 -25.21 14.18
CA ALA A 257 -2.46 -24.38 14.44
C ALA A 257 -2.83 -22.88 14.55
N GLY A 258 -3.71 -22.39 13.68
CA GLY A 258 -4.24 -21.03 13.75
C GLY A 258 -4.97 -20.74 15.06
N ARG A 259 -5.81 -21.68 15.53
CA ARG A 259 -6.51 -21.56 16.82
C ARG A 259 -5.55 -21.53 18.02
N ALA A 260 -4.52 -22.36 18.00
CA ALA A 260 -3.51 -22.37 19.04
C ALA A 260 -2.73 -21.03 19.07
N LEU A 261 -2.43 -20.47 17.89
CA LEU A 261 -1.79 -19.18 17.77
C LEU A 261 -2.71 -18.04 18.23
N ASP A 262 -4.00 -18.07 17.88
CA ASP A 262 -5.00 -17.10 18.35
C ASP A 262 -5.08 -17.08 19.89
N TRP A 263 -5.14 -18.26 20.50
CA TRP A 263 -5.14 -18.38 21.96
C TRP A 263 -3.89 -17.80 22.61
N ARG A 264 -2.70 -18.06 22.01
CA ARG A 264 -1.42 -17.55 22.52
C ARG A 264 -1.30 -16.03 22.46
N VAL A 265 -1.89 -15.40 21.43
CA VAL A 265 -1.80 -13.97 21.17
C VAL A 265 -3.00 -13.20 21.74
N GLY A 266 -4.01 -13.92 22.27
CA GLY A 266 -5.24 -13.31 22.82
C GLY A 266 -6.23 -12.85 21.74
N ASN A 267 -6.16 -13.41 20.55
CA ASN A 267 -7.10 -13.12 19.47
C ASN A 267 -8.38 -13.97 19.60
N GLU A 268 -9.46 -13.51 18.96
CA GLU A 268 -10.65 -14.33 18.75
C GLU A 268 -10.31 -15.60 17.96
N ALA A 269 -10.85 -16.74 18.38
CA ALA A 269 -10.57 -18.04 17.76
C ALA A 269 -10.91 -18.05 16.26
N GLY A 270 -9.95 -18.48 15.46
CA GLY A 270 -10.06 -18.57 13.99
C GLY A 270 -9.64 -17.31 13.24
N THR A 271 -9.15 -16.27 13.92
CA THR A 271 -8.69 -15.01 13.28
C THR A 271 -7.54 -15.26 12.30
N HIS A 272 -6.51 -16.02 12.71
CA HIS A 272 -5.39 -16.35 11.82
C HIS A 272 -5.84 -17.17 10.60
N TRP A 273 -6.78 -18.12 10.79
CA TRP A 273 -7.30 -18.88 9.66
C TRP A 273 -8.12 -18.01 8.71
N ARG A 274 -9.02 -17.17 9.23
CA ARG A 274 -9.81 -16.24 8.42
C ARG A 274 -8.90 -15.32 7.59
N SER A 275 -7.86 -14.75 8.21
CA SER A 275 -6.89 -13.89 7.53
C SER A 275 -6.09 -14.65 6.45
N LEU A 276 -5.69 -15.90 6.72
CA LEU A 276 -4.96 -16.72 5.75
C LEU A 276 -5.84 -17.10 4.55
N SER A 277 -7.11 -17.45 4.80
CA SER A 277 -8.04 -17.97 3.79
C SER A 277 -8.87 -16.90 3.08
N ALA A 278 -8.76 -15.64 3.49
CA ALA A 278 -9.47 -14.54 2.83
C ALA A 278 -8.89 -14.26 1.45
N ASP A 279 -9.78 -14.02 0.50
CA ASP A 279 -9.44 -13.70 -0.88
C ASP A 279 -9.43 -12.18 -1.09
N TYR A 280 -8.32 -11.64 -1.59
CA TYR A 280 -8.12 -10.23 -1.95
C TYR A 280 -7.35 -10.16 -3.27
N TRP A 281 -8.03 -10.34 -4.38
CA TRP A 281 -7.35 -10.35 -5.67
C TRP A 281 -8.19 -9.71 -6.78
N THR A 282 -7.49 -9.18 -7.78
CA THR A 282 -8.02 -8.76 -9.07
C THR A 282 -7.05 -9.20 -10.17
N GLY A 283 -7.55 -9.48 -11.36
CA GLY A 283 -6.74 -9.69 -12.56
C GLY A 283 -6.33 -8.38 -13.24
N ASP A 284 -6.82 -7.24 -12.75
CA ASP A 284 -6.56 -5.95 -13.38
C ASP A 284 -5.10 -5.55 -13.19
N VAL A 285 -4.46 -5.15 -14.29
CA VAL A 285 -3.16 -4.48 -14.30
C VAL A 285 -3.41 -3.09 -14.85
N PRO A 286 -2.95 -2.03 -14.18
CA PRO A 286 -3.20 -0.68 -14.64
C PRO A 286 -2.58 -0.44 -16.01
N VAL A 287 -3.32 0.24 -16.88
CA VAL A 287 -2.83 0.67 -18.18
C VAL A 287 -2.29 2.09 -18.01
N VAL A 288 -1.00 2.20 -17.71
CA VAL A 288 -0.29 3.48 -17.61
C VAL A 288 0.79 3.51 -18.67
N THR A 289 0.87 4.60 -19.42
CA THR A 289 1.86 4.74 -20.50
C THR A 289 3.27 4.57 -19.95
N GLY A 290 4.02 3.64 -20.53
CA GLY A 290 5.40 3.37 -20.15
C GLY A 290 5.60 2.54 -18.88
N TRP A 291 4.51 2.03 -18.24
CA TRP A 291 4.64 1.17 -17.07
C TRP A 291 4.05 -0.23 -17.32
N GLN A 292 4.79 -1.24 -16.89
CA GLN A 292 4.34 -2.61 -16.76
C GLN A 292 5.05 -3.27 -15.57
N PRO A 293 4.39 -4.19 -14.85
CA PRO A 293 5.06 -4.95 -13.79
C PRO A 293 6.20 -5.78 -14.35
N SER A 294 7.36 -5.71 -13.74
CA SER A 294 8.60 -6.31 -14.26
C SER A 294 8.94 -7.65 -13.61
N VAL A 295 8.44 -7.91 -12.40
CA VAL A 295 8.78 -9.11 -11.63
C VAL A 295 7.56 -9.74 -10.98
N THR A 296 7.61 -11.08 -10.82
CA THR A 296 6.70 -11.84 -9.98
C THR A 296 7.39 -12.28 -8.69
N LEU A 297 6.63 -12.72 -7.69
CA LEU A 297 7.21 -13.19 -6.42
C LEU A 297 8.22 -14.31 -6.63
N GLU A 298 7.97 -15.24 -7.57
CA GLU A 298 8.87 -16.36 -7.88
C GLU A 298 10.17 -15.89 -8.52
N SER A 299 10.09 -14.97 -9.50
CA SER A 299 11.29 -14.43 -10.16
C SER A 299 12.14 -13.63 -9.18
N HIS A 300 11.48 -12.90 -8.28
CA HIS A 300 12.12 -12.15 -7.22
C HIS A 300 12.84 -13.05 -6.21
N ALA A 301 12.18 -14.10 -5.71
CA ALA A 301 12.76 -15.09 -4.80
C ALA A 301 13.94 -15.86 -5.43
N GLY A 302 13.83 -16.22 -6.72
CA GLY A 302 14.88 -16.91 -7.46
C GLY A 302 16.14 -16.06 -7.71
N SER A 303 15.99 -14.74 -7.87
CA SER A 303 17.12 -13.82 -8.04
C SER A 303 17.95 -13.66 -6.74
N GLN A 304 17.33 -13.79 -5.59
CA GLN A 304 18.01 -13.75 -4.28
C GLN A 304 18.84 -15.02 -4.01
N ALA A 305 18.32 -16.19 -4.38
CA ALA A 305 19.03 -17.45 -4.21
C ALA A 305 20.36 -17.53 -5.01
N ARG A 306 20.51 -16.69 -6.05
CA ARG A 306 21.75 -16.58 -6.84
C ARG A 306 22.76 -15.57 -6.29
N ARG A 307 22.36 -14.74 -5.32
CA ARG A 307 23.21 -13.70 -4.71
C ARG A 307 23.69 -14.05 -3.31
N SER A 308 23.14 -15.09 -2.67
CA SER A 308 23.53 -15.67 -1.39
C SER A 308 24.40 -16.92 -1.60
#